data_0574a095d96b0cb0436c0adfeaa9bb8b
#
_entry.id   0574a095d96b0cb0436c0adfeaa9bb8b
#
_cell.length_a   1.000
_cell.length_b   1.000
_cell.length_c   1.000
_cell.angle_alpha   90.00
_cell.angle_beta   90.00
_cell.angle_gamma   90.00
#
_symmetry.space_group_name_H-M   'P 1'
#
loop_
_entity.id
_entity.type
_entity.pdbx_description
1 polymer ?
#
loop_
_entity_poly.entity_id
_entity_poly.type
_entity_poly.pdbx_seq_one_letter_code
_entity_poly.pdbx_strand_id
1 'polypeptide(L)'
;GIFEVPRNIDFQMDANLKEVLFDKMVFNNMNGKLIVKDGKVDMKNLSMNTMGGNVVMNGYYSTANVKKPEMKAGFKLSNIVFAQAYKELDMIQKMAPIFENLKGNFSGSINVLTDLDATMSPVLDTMQGDGSLSTRDLSLSGVKAIDQIADAVKQPSLKEMKVKDMTLEFTIKDGRVETKPFDIKMGDYNLNLSGSTGLDQTIDYTGKIKLPASAGNISKLMTLDLKIGGSFTSPKVSVDTKSMASQAVEAVADEAISKLGQKLGLDSAATANKDSVKQKVTEKAAEKALDFLKKKLK
;
A
#
# COMPACT_ATOMS: atom_id res chain seq x y z
N GLY A 1 -19.87 18.94 21.65
CA GLY A 1 -20.47 19.88 20.69
C GLY A 1 -19.43 20.51 19.78
N ILE A 2 -19.86 21.18 18.74
CA ILE A 2 -18.97 21.91 17.81
C ILE A 2 -18.23 23.00 18.60
N PHE A 3 -16.93 23.05 18.46
CA PHE A 3 -16.12 24.16 18.98
C PHE A 3 -16.26 25.35 18.03
N GLU A 4 -17.22 26.24 18.34
CA GLU A 4 -17.47 27.42 17.52
C GLU A 4 -16.35 28.45 17.71
N VAL A 5 -15.72 28.86 16.61
CA VAL A 5 -14.73 29.93 16.63
C VAL A 5 -15.46 31.30 16.61
N PRO A 6 -15.22 32.16 17.61
CA PRO A 6 -15.89 33.45 17.69
C PRO A 6 -15.59 34.34 16.45
N ARG A 7 -16.62 35.02 15.95
CA ARG A 7 -16.48 35.89 14.76
C ARG A 7 -16.00 37.30 15.09
N ASN A 8 -16.19 37.72 16.33
CA ASN A 8 -15.86 39.08 16.80
C ASN A 8 -14.47 39.14 17.45
N ILE A 9 -13.65 38.15 17.24
CA ILE A 9 -12.28 38.04 17.77
C ILE A 9 -11.32 38.11 16.59
N ASP A 10 -10.27 38.93 16.73
CA ASP A 10 -9.13 39.01 15.83
C ASP A 10 -7.88 39.04 16.68
N PHE A 11 -7.19 37.87 16.79
CA PHE A 11 -5.92 37.82 17.50
C PHE A 11 -4.96 36.80 16.88
N GLN A 12 -3.69 37.00 17.16
CA GLN A 12 -2.61 36.12 16.79
C GLN A 12 -1.88 35.67 18.05
N MET A 13 -1.56 34.36 18.09
CA MET A 13 -0.88 33.76 19.22
C MET A 13 0.27 32.88 18.72
N ASP A 14 1.42 33.00 19.39
CA ASP A 14 2.49 32.01 19.27
C ASP A 14 2.24 30.91 20.31
N ALA A 15 2.03 29.68 19.86
CA ALA A 15 1.83 28.52 20.71
C ALA A 15 3.22 27.95 21.10
N ASN A 16 3.39 27.69 22.40
CA ASN A 16 4.53 26.96 22.94
C ASN A 16 4.03 26.14 24.13
N LEU A 17 3.55 24.94 23.83
CA LEU A 17 2.88 24.05 24.78
C LEU A 17 3.70 22.79 24.98
N LYS A 18 4.02 22.48 26.23
CA LYS A 18 4.83 21.32 26.57
C LYS A 18 4.10 20.02 26.30
N GLU A 19 2.82 19.97 26.63
CA GLU A 19 1.96 18.81 26.44
C GLU A 19 0.53 19.25 26.19
N VAL A 20 -0.12 18.62 25.21
CA VAL A 20 -1.54 18.78 24.91
C VAL A 20 -2.18 17.42 24.80
N LEU A 21 -3.28 17.20 25.51
CA LEU A 21 -4.08 15.98 25.43
C LEU A 21 -5.33 16.26 24.60
N PHE A 22 -5.54 15.48 23.57
CA PHE A 22 -6.75 15.53 22.76
C PHE A 22 -7.20 14.12 22.40
N ASP A 23 -8.37 13.71 22.92
CA ASP A 23 -8.89 12.36 22.80
C ASP A 23 -7.86 11.32 23.30
N LYS A 24 -7.46 10.39 22.46
CA LYS A 24 -6.44 9.37 22.75
C LYS A 24 -5.01 9.83 22.46
N MET A 25 -4.85 11.02 21.89
CA MET A 25 -3.56 11.52 21.41
C MET A 25 -2.87 12.40 22.47
N VAL A 26 -1.57 12.24 22.54
CA VAL A 26 -0.68 13.10 23.32
C VAL A 26 0.23 13.84 22.35
N PHE A 27 0.16 15.16 22.40
CA PHE A 27 1.03 16.03 21.61
C PHE A 27 2.05 16.68 22.54
N ASN A 28 3.32 16.42 22.31
CA ASN A 28 4.40 16.99 23.07
C ASN A 28 5.12 18.08 22.29
N ASN A 29 5.62 19.09 23.00
CA ASN A 29 6.40 20.18 22.43
C ASN A 29 5.70 20.85 21.23
N MET A 30 4.44 21.21 21.41
CA MET A 30 3.66 21.88 20.38
C MET A 30 4.11 23.34 20.24
N ASN A 31 4.55 23.68 19.04
CA ASN A 31 5.02 25.03 18.71
C ASN A 31 4.43 25.44 17.37
N GLY A 32 4.04 26.71 17.26
CA GLY A 32 3.55 27.26 16.01
C GLY A 32 2.77 28.54 16.22
N LYS A 33 2.14 29.01 15.16
CA LYS A 33 1.34 30.23 15.18
C LYS A 33 -0.12 29.93 14.89
N LEU A 34 -1.01 30.50 15.71
CA LEU A 34 -2.46 30.47 15.53
C LEU A 34 -2.96 31.87 15.25
N ILE A 35 -3.81 32.01 14.22
CA ILE A 35 -4.48 33.27 13.90
C ILE A 35 -5.97 33.00 13.95
N VAL A 36 -6.68 33.68 14.85
CA VAL A 36 -8.12 33.56 15.03
C VAL A 36 -8.79 34.78 14.50
N LYS A 37 -9.66 34.62 13.49
CA LYS A 37 -10.37 35.72 12.85
C LYS A 37 -11.60 35.20 12.09
N ASP A 38 -12.70 35.95 12.13
CA ASP A 38 -13.90 35.73 11.32
C ASP A 38 -14.45 34.30 11.38
N GLY A 39 -14.45 33.68 12.57
CA GLY A 39 -14.93 32.32 12.77
C GLY A 39 -13.98 31.23 12.25
N LYS A 40 -12.71 31.56 12.08
CA LYS A 40 -11.68 30.67 11.57
C LYS A 40 -10.44 30.69 12.43
N VAL A 41 -9.77 29.55 12.58
CA VAL A 41 -8.43 29.40 13.15
C VAL A 41 -7.48 28.98 12.05
N ASP A 42 -6.56 29.82 11.67
CA ASP A 42 -5.44 29.45 10.81
C ASP A 42 -4.27 28.96 11.67
N MET A 43 -3.73 27.82 11.30
CA MET A 43 -2.57 27.16 11.91
C MET A 43 -1.38 27.26 10.98
N LYS A 44 -0.29 27.85 11.46
CA LYS A 44 0.93 28.04 10.65
C LYS A 44 2.11 27.35 11.31
N ASN A 45 2.73 26.41 10.60
CA ASN A 45 3.88 25.64 11.05
C ASN A 45 3.70 25.08 12.47
N LEU A 46 2.50 24.55 12.75
CA LEU A 46 2.18 23.93 14.02
C LEU A 46 2.89 22.59 14.11
N SER A 47 4.04 22.57 14.79
CA SER A 47 4.89 21.39 14.96
C SER A 47 4.60 20.73 16.30
N MET A 48 4.55 19.41 16.31
CA MET A 48 4.31 18.60 17.51
C MET A 48 4.94 17.22 17.40
N ASN A 49 5.31 16.67 18.54
CA ASN A 49 5.75 15.27 18.63
C ASN A 49 4.56 14.42 19.04
N THR A 50 4.28 13.39 18.27
CA THR A 50 3.18 12.45 18.50
C THR A 50 3.42 11.15 17.75
N MET A 51 2.77 10.06 18.14
CA MET A 51 2.84 8.75 17.48
C MET A 51 4.28 8.28 17.19
N GLY A 52 5.21 8.59 18.10
CA GLY A 52 6.62 8.21 18.00
C GLY A 52 7.48 9.08 17.08
N GLY A 53 6.90 10.05 16.39
CA GLY A 53 7.57 10.92 15.44
C GLY A 53 7.22 12.39 15.61
N ASN A 54 7.30 13.14 14.52
CA ASN A 54 6.98 14.56 14.45
C ASN A 54 5.97 14.84 13.34
N VAL A 55 5.04 15.75 13.63
CA VAL A 55 4.04 16.27 12.68
C VAL A 55 4.16 17.78 12.60
N VAL A 56 4.20 18.32 11.39
CA VAL A 56 4.05 19.77 11.15
C VAL A 56 2.77 19.96 10.35
N MET A 57 1.86 20.78 10.87
CA MET A 57 0.58 21.08 10.27
C MET A 57 0.48 22.54 9.83
N ASN A 58 -0.05 22.76 8.63
CA ASN A 58 -0.48 24.04 8.12
C ASN A 58 -1.91 23.91 7.61
N GLY A 59 -2.75 24.89 7.88
CA GLY A 59 -4.13 24.87 7.41
C GLY A 59 -5.06 25.67 8.27
N TYR A 60 -6.34 25.35 8.21
CA TYR A 60 -7.35 26.05 9.00
C TYR A 60 -8.48 25.12 9.45
N TYR A 61 -9.12 25.53 10.54
CA TYR A 61 -10.41 25.10 11.00
C TYR A 61 -11.39 26.28 10.91
N SER A 62 -12.55 26.07 10.30
CA SER A 62 -13.55 27.12 10.08
C SER A 62 -14.93 26.72 10.59
N THR A 63 -15.54 27.55 11.39
CA THR A 63 -16.97 27.53 11.75
C THR A 63 -17.72 28.71 11.19
N ALA A 64 -17.25 29.32 10.09
CA ALA A 64 -18.00 30.36 9.37
C ALA A 64 -19.42 29.87 8.99
N ASN A 65 -19.57 28.58 8.74
CA ASN A 65 -20.85 27.88 8.75
C ASN A 65 -20.86 26.91 9.92
N VAL A 66 -21.54 27.28 11.03
CA VAL A 66 -21.59 26.46 12.26
C VAL A 66 -22.23 25.09 12.03
N LYS A 67 -23.16 24.99 11.06
CA LYS A 67 -23.82 23.71 10.74
C LYS A 67 -22.93 22.77 9.93
N LYS A 68 -21.86 23.28 9.35
CA LYS A 68 -20.95 22.56 8.51
C LYS A 68 -19.52 23.06 8.73
N PRO A 69 -18.93 22.76 9.90
CA PRO A 69 -17.52 23.08 10.16
C PRO A 69 -16.63 22.38 9.14
N GLU A 70 -15.57 23.06 8.76
CA GLU A 70 -14.64 22.58 7.73
C GLU A 70 -13.20 22.67 8.22
N MET A 71 -12.39 21.68 7.85
CA MET A 71 -10.95 21.69 8.05
C MET A 71 -10.23 21.47 6.72
N LYS A 72 -9.24 22.33 6.45
CA LYS A 72 -8.25 22.12 5.39
C LYS A 72 -6.88 22.11 6.02
N ALA A 73 -6.11 21.04 5.83
CA ALA A 73 -4.80 20.92 6.43
C ALA A 73 -3.82 20.17 5.54
N GLY A 74 -2.57 20.66 5.55
CA GLY A 74 -1.41 19.95 5.05
C GLY A 74 -0.57 19.45 6.23
N PHE A 75 -0.22 18.17 6.22
CA PHE A 75 0.61 17.53 7.23
C PHE A 75 1.93 17.10 6.61
N LYS A 76 3.03 17.44 7.27
CA LYS A 76 4.34 16.85 7.04
C LYS A 76 4.64 15.89 8.19
N LEU A 77 4.83 14.62 7.86
CA LEU A 77 5.01 13.52 8.82
C LEU A 77 6.47 13.06 8.80
N SER A 78 7.04 12.84 9.98
CA SER A 78 8.41 12.35 10.12
C SER A 78 8.47 11.22 11.13
N ASN A 79 8.87 10.03 10.69
CA ASN A 79 9.09 8.84 11.51
C ASN A 79 7.89 8.43 12.38
N ILE A 80 6.68 8.51 11.85
CA ILE A 80 5.45 8.09 12.54
C ILE A 80 5.44 6.56 12.63
N VAL A 81 5.22 6.02 13.81
CA VAL A 81 5.16 4.57 14.04
C VAL A 81 3.80 4.02 13.63
N PHE A 82 3.77 3.04 12.71
CA PHE A 82 2.52 2.45 12.19
C PHE A 82 1.57 1.99 13.31
N ALA A 83 2.08 1.24 14.28
CA ALA A 83 1.27 0.72 15.37
C ALA A 83 0.65 1.81 16.25
N GLN A 84 1.36 2.93 16.46
CA GLN A 84 0.85 4.06 17.23
C GLN A 84 -0.20 4.82 16.44
N ALA A 85 0.03 5.09 15.14
CA ALA A 85 -0.96 5.72 14.28
C ALA A 85 -2.27 4.91 14.23
N TYR A 86 -2.19 3.59 14.10
CA TYR A 86 -3.36 2.71 14.12
C TYR A 86 -4.10 2.77 15.46
N LYS A 87 -3.38 2.73 16.58
CA LYS A 87 -3.97 2.74 17.92
C LYS A 87 -4.64 4.07 18.27
N GLU A 88 -4.03 5.18 17.87
CA GLU A 88 -4.43 6.52 18.31
C GLU A 88 -5.44 7.19 17.38
N LEU A 89 -5.48 6.81 16.09
CA LEU A 89 -6.33 7.44 15.08
C LEU A 89 -7.40 6.49 14.55
N ASP A 90 -8.64 6.65 15.03
CA ASP A 90 -9.80 5.86 14.55
C ASP A 90 -10.01 5.98 13.04
N MET A 91 -9.62 7.11 12.45
CA MET A 91 -9.63 7.35 11.01
C MET A 91 -8.70 6.37 10.27
N ILE A 92 -7.51 6.10 10.81
CA ILE A 92 -6.55 5.16 10.22
C ILE A 92 -7.12 3.73 10.25
N GLN A 93 -7.82 3.35 11.32
CA GLN A 93 -8.46 2.04 11.42
C GLN A 93 -9.49 1.81 10.31
N LYS A 94 -10.16 2.86 9.84
CA LYS A 94 -11.15 2.80 8.76
C LYS A 94 -10.52 2.90 7.36
N MET A 95 -9.59 3.84 7.17
CA MET A 95 -9.02 4.16 5.86
C MET A 95 -7.83 3.29 5.47
N ALA A 96 -7.04 2.86 6.44
CA ALA A 96 -5.84 2.06 6.26
C ALA A 96 -5.72 0.94 7.31
N PRO A 97 -6.69 0.01 7.36
CA PRO A 97 -6.71 -1.05 8.39
C PRO A 97 -5.47 -1.94 8.36
N ILE A 98 -4.76 -1.97 7.23
CA ILE A 98 -3.49 -2.70 7.11
C ILE A 98 -2.42 -2.24 8.12
N PHE A 99 -2.51 -1.01 8.64
CA PHE A 99 -1.52 -0.49 9.60
C PHE A 99 -1.43 -1.35 10.88
N GLU A 100 -2.50 -2.05 11.25
CA GLU A 100 -2.48 -3.04 12.36
C GLU A 100 -1.43 -4.13 12.14
N ASN A 101 -1.18 -4.48 10.88
CA ASN A 101 -0.31 -5.58 10.46
C ASN A 101 1.11 -5.14 10.08
N LEU A 102 1.40 -3.84 10.19
CA LEU A 102 2.69 -3.27 9.82
C LEU A 102 3.55 -2.95 11.05
N LYS A 103 4.84 -3.24 10.93
CA LYS A 103 5.89 -2.77 11.85
C LYS A 103 6.81 -1.82 11.10
N GLY A 104 7.46 -0.93 11.85
CA GLY A 104 8.30 0.12 11.30
C GLY A 104 7.63 1.49 11.39
N ASN A 105 8.12 2.42 10.62
CA ASN A 105 7.61 3.79 10.62
C ASN A 105 7.51 4.35 9.19
N PHE A 106 6.83 5.46 9.06
CA PHE A 106 6.67 6.17 7.80
C PHE A 106 6.87 7.67 7.96
N SER A 107 7.23 8.28 6.87
CA SER A 107 7.33 9.73 6.70
C SER A 107 6.63 10.13 5.42
N GLY A 108 6.24 11.38 5.29
CA GLY A 108 5.60 11.84 4.07
C GLY A 108 4.82 13.14 4.23
N SER A 109 3.91 13.36 3.32
CA SER A 109 3.01 14.51 3.33
C SER A 109 1.60 14.10 2.95
N ILE A 110 0.62 14.73 3.58
CA ILE A 110 -0.81 14.52 3.32
C ILE A 110 -1.50 15.88 3.30
N ASN A 111 -2.31 16.13 2.27
CA ASN A 111 -3.21 17.27 2.21
C ASN A 111 -4.65 16.77 2.29
N VAL A 112 -5.46 17.38 3.13
CA VAL A 112 -6.87 17.01 3.29
C VAL A 112 -7.77 18.24 3.37
N LEU A 113 -8.98 18.09 2.83
CA LEU A 113 -10.13 18.96 3.02
C LEU A 113 -11.29 18.06 3.46
N THR A 114 -11.94 18.38 4.57
CA THR A 114 -13.04 17.58 5.10
C THR A 114 -14.01 18.44 5.92
N ASP A 115 -15.27 18.08 5.90
CA ASP A 115 -16.22 18.56 6.91
C ASP A 115 -15.93 17.89 8.25
N LEU A 116 -16.32 18.53 9.33
CA LEU A 116 -16.23 17.98 10.68
C LEU A 116 -17.64 17.80 11.25
N ASP A 117 -17.80 16.73 12.03
CA ASP A 117 -19.05 16.48 12.75
C ASP A 117 -19.11 17.23 14.09
N ALA A 118 -20.20 17.02 14.84
CA ALA A 118 -20.43 17.66 16.13
C ALA A 118 -19.39 17.29 17.21
N THR A 119 -18.59 16.25 17.02
CA THR A 119 -17.49 15.81 17.88
C THR A 119 -16.13 16.28 17.40
N MET A 120 -16.10 17.11 16.33
CA MET A 120 -14.90 17.56 15.63
C MET A 120 -14.13 16.42 14.92
N SER A 121 -14.81 15.31 14.67
CA SER A 121 -14.24 14.22 13.89
C SER A 121 -14.46 14.45 12.40
N PRO A 122 -13.50 14.08 11.53
CA PRO A 122 -13.66 14.18 10.10
C PRO A 122 -14.85 13.39 9.58
N VAL A 123 -15.67 14.01 8.74
CA VAL A 123 -16.76 13.35 8.00
C VAL A 123 -16.15 12.70 6.76
N LEU A 124 -15.83 11.42 6.86
CA LEU A 124 -14.97 10.72 5.90
C LEU A 124 -15.53 10.72 4.47
N ASP A 125 -16.86 10.67 4.31
CA ASP A 125 -17.51 10.74 2.99
C ASP A 125 -17.30 12.09 2.27
N THR A 126 -17.01 13.15 3.02
CA THR A 126 -16.71 14.48 2.47
C THR A 126 -15.22 14.70 2.26
N MET A 127 -14.37 13.79 2.74
CA MET A 127 -12.94 13.96 2.70
C MET A 127 -12.39 13.88 1.29
N GLN A 128 -11.59 14.88 0.95
CA GLN A 128 -10.80 14.93 -0.28
C GLN A 128 -9.34 15.19 0.09
N GLY A 129 -8.43 14.54 -0.61
CA GLY A 129 -7.02 14.71 -0.30
C GLY A 129 -6.10 13.95 -1.22
N ASP A 130 -4.83 14.15 -0.98
CA ASP A 130 -3.73 13.45 -1.63
C ASP A 130 -2.56 13.31 -0.66
N GLY A 131 -1.70 12.38 -0.94
CA GLY A 131 -0.53 12.19 -0.11
C GLY A 131 0.51 11.27 -0.71
N SER A 132 1.65 11.29 -0.06
CA SER A 132 2.77 10.38 -0.33
C SER A 132 3.37 9.94 0.99
N LEU A 133 3.58 8.64 1.15
CA LEU A 133 4.20 8.04 2.32
C LEU A 133 5.41 7.21 1.90
N SER A 134 6.52 7.38 2.61
CA SER A 134 7.72 6.56 2.48
C SER A 134 7.93 5.77 3.77
N THR A 135 8.19 4.48 3.65
CA THR A 135 8.34 3.57 4.78
C THR A 135 9.80 3.41 5.20
N ARG A 136 10.01 3.02 6.44
CA ARG A 136 11.31 2.66 6.99
C ARG A 136 11.19 1.45 7.90
N ASP A 137 12.11 0.48 7.71
CA ASP A 137 12.17 -0.77 8.46
C ASP A 137 10.84 -1.54 8.42
N LEU A 138 10.19 -1.54 7.24
CA LEU A 138 8.88 -2.11 7.04
C LEU A 138 8.91 -3.64 7.12
N SER A 139 8.05 -4.20 7.96
CA SER A 139 7.68 -5.60 7.91
C SER A 139 6.17 -5.76 8.06
N LEU A 140 5.63 -6.80 7.45
CA LEU A 140 4.22 -7.14 7.54
C LEU A 140 4.03 -8.58 8.00
N SER A 141 2.95 -8.83 8.72
CA SER A 141 2.54 -10.16 9.14
C SER A 141 1.03 -10.21 9.41
N GLY A 142 0.40 -11.35 9.16
CA GLY A 142 -1.03 -11.54 9.41
C GLY A 142 -1.94 -10.79 8.44
N VAL A 143 -1.44 -10.38 7.28
CA VAL A 143 -2.24 -9.76 6.21
C VAL A 143 -2.90 -10.87 5.41
N LYS A 144 -4.20 -11.09 5.62
CA LYS A 144 -4.95 -12.23 5.02
C LYS A 144 -4.83 -12.31 3.49
N ALA A 145 -4.79 -11.18 2.79
CA ALA A 145 -4.60 -11.16 1.35
C ALA A 145 -3.22 -11.70 0.95
N ILE A 146 -2.17 -11.34 1.68
CA ILE A 146 -0.81 -11.85 1.45
C ILE A 146 -0.74 -13.34 1.77
N ASP A 147 -1.42 -13.79 2.83
CA ASP A 147 -1.50 -15.20 3.18
C ASP A 147 -2.14 -16.02 2.05
N GLN A 148 -3.24 -15.54 1.48
CA GLN A 148 -3.91 -16.20 0.34
C GLN A 148 -3.03 -16.18 -0.92
N ILE A 149 -2.28 -15.11 -1.19
CA ILE A 149 -1.31 -15.07 -2.30
C ILE A 149 -0.22 -16.13 -2.07
N ALA A 150 0.36 -16.16 -0.86
CA ALA A 150 1.40 -17.12 -0.48
C ALA A 150 0.95 -18.57 -0.68
N ASP A 151 -0.29 -18.89 -0.28
CA ASP A 151 -0.88 -20.20 -0.45
C ASP A 151 -1.13 -20.54 -1.94
N ALA A 152 -1.64 -19.57 -2.73
CA ALA A 152 -1.90 -19.77 -4.16
C ALA A 152 -0.63 -20.03 -4.96
N VAL A 153 0.47 -19.34 -4.63
CA VAL A 153 1.78 -19.53 -5.30
C VAL A 153 2.67 -20.55 -4.57
N LYS A 154 2.17 -21.17 -3.48
CA LYS A 154 2.87 -22.18 -2.66
C LYS A 154 4.21 -21.70 -2.10
N GLN A 155 4.24 -20.47 -1.64
CA GLN A 155 5.42 -19.81 -1.07
C GLN A 155 5.11 -19.29 0.35
N PRO A 156 5.11 -20.16 1.37
CA PRO A 156 4.73 -19.78 2.74
C PRO A 156 5.63 -18.71 3.34
N SER A 157 6.87 -18.57 2.85
CA SER A 157 7.79 -17.51 3.28
C SER A 157 7.27 -16.10 3.04
N LEU A 158 6.32 -15.91 2.11
CA LEU A 158 5.71 -14.59 1.85
C LEU A 158 4.85 -14.09 3.01
N LYS A 159 4.38 -14.97 3.91
CA LYS A 159 3.47 -14.60 5.01
C LYS A 159 4.12 -13.71 6.07
N GLU A 160 5.43 -13.85 6.25
CA GLU A 160 6.20 -13.12 7.26
C GLU A 160 7.54 -12.69 6.68
N MET A 161 7.55 -11.65 5.86
CA MET A 161 8.77 -11.15 5.24
C MET A 161 9.03 -9.69 5.60
N LYS A 162 10.31 -9.36 5.69
CA LYS A 162 10.73 -7.96 5.62
C LYS A 162 10.43 -7.42 4.23
N VAL A 163 9.81 -6.25 4.20
CA VAL A 163 9.52 -5.53 2.97
C VAL A 163 10.60 -4.47 2.77
N LYS A 164 11.12 -4.37 1.56
CA LYS A 164 12.03 -3.27 1.22
C LYS A 164 11.28 -1.95 1.35
N ASP A 165 11.93 -0.95 1.90
CA ASP A 165 11.36 0.38 2.04
C ASP A 165 10.84 0.90 0.71
N MET A 166 9.67 1.50 0.74
CA MET A 166 8.90 1.88 -0.44
C MET A 166 8.26 3.25 -0.27
N THR A 167 7.86 3.84 -1.37
CA THR A 167 7.03 5.05 -1.41
C THR A 167 5.70 4.74 -2.05
N LEU A 168 4.62 5.21 -1.43
CA LEU A 168 3.23 5.05 -1.86
C LEU A 168 2.62 6.43 -2.07
N GLU A 169 2.04 6.67 -3.24
CA GLU A 169 1.22 7.85 -3.53
C GLU A 169 -0.26 7.47 -3.58
N PHE A 170 -1.12 8.33 -3.04
CA PHE A 170 -2.55 8.08 -2.99
C PHE A 170 -3.38 9.35 -3.10
N THR A 171 -4.65 9.18 -3.45
CA THR A 171 -5.68 10.21 -3.40
C THR A 171 -6.84 9.73 -2.53
N ILE A 172 -7.54 10.66 -1.89
CA ILE A 172 -8.73 10.39 -1.07
C ILE A 172 -9.90 11.13 -1.73
N LYS A 173 -10.92 10.39 -2.11
CA LYS A 173 -12.12 10.94 -2.73
C LYS A 173 -13.27 9.94 -2.66
N ASP A 174 -14.50 10.44 -2.52
CA ASP A 174 -15.72 9.64 -2.59
C ASP A 174 -15.70 8.41 -1.66
N GLY A 175 -15.22 8.61 -0.43
CA GLY A 175 -15.13 7.55 0.58
C GLY A 175 -14.10 6.45 0.29
N ARG A 176 -13.12 6.71 -0.57
CA ARG A 176 -12.06 5.75 -0.91
C ARG A 176 -10.67 6.38 -0.90
N VAL A 177 -9.70 5.56 -0.51
CA VAL A 177 -8.26 5.84 -0.68
C VAL A 177 -7.81 5.07 -1.90
N GLU A 178 -7.47 5.77 -2.97
CA GLU A 178 -6.96 5.20 -4.22
C GLU A 178 -5.44 5.33 -4.28
N THR A 179 -4.74 4.22 -4.54
CA THR A 179 -3.29 4.19 -4.62
C THR A 179 -2.84 4.18 -6.07
N LYS A 180 -1.81 4.97 -6.38
CA LYS A 180 -1.07 4.80 -7.64
C LYS A 180 -0.35 3.45 -7.65
N PRO A 181 0.05 2.91 -8.81
CA PRO A 181 0.83 1.68 -8.86
C PRO A 181 2.06 1.74 -7.98
N PHE A 182 2.27 0.73 -7.16
CA PHE A 182 3.39 0.61 -6.22
C PHE A 182 3.91 -0.82 -6.16
N ASP A 183 5.16 -0.97 -5.74
CA ASP A 183 5.83 -2.24 -5.61
C ASP A 183 6.04 -2.61 -4.14
N ILE A 184 5.66 -3.83 -3.78
CA ILE A 184 6.01 -4.46 -2.51
C ILE A 184 7.11 -5.50 -2.79
N LYS A 185 8.35 -5.18 -2.42
CA LYS A 185 9.51 -6.06 -2.62
C LYS A 185 9.82 -6.83 -1.33
N MET A 186 9.75 -8.15 -1.43
CA MET A 186 9.97 -9.08 -0.32
C MET A 186 11.02 -10.12 -0.75
N GLY A 187 12.29 -9.88 -0.40
CA GLY A 187 13.39 -10.67 -0.94
C GLY A 187 13.41 -10.57 -2.47
N ASP A 188 13.38 -11.72 -3.14
CA ASP A 188 13.36 -11.83 -4.60
C ASP A 188 11.94 -11.77 -5.21
N TYR A 189 10.91 -11.65 -4.37
CA TYR A 189 9.51 -11.51 -4.80
C TYR A 189 9.16 -10.02 -4.98
N ASN A 190 8.32 -9.73 -5.97
CA ASN A 190 7.78 -8.39 -6.17
C ASN A 190 6.29 -8.46 -6.48
N LEU A 191 5.49 -7.81 -5.66
CA LEU A 191 4.07 -7.52 -5.93
C LEU A 191 3.97 -6.10 -6.45
N ASN A 192 3.47 -5.93 -7.66
CA ASN A 192 3.08 -4.63 -8.19
C ASN A 192 1.56 -4.53 -8.09
N LEU A 193 1.05 -3.55 -7.38
CA LEU A 193 -0.37 -3.37 -7.09
C LEU A 193 -0.82 -1.95 -7.37
N SER A 194 -2.08 -1.80 -7.78
CA SER A 194 -2.82 -0.54 -7.79
C SER A 194 -4.28 -0.81 -7.47
N GLY A 195 -4.94 0.11 -6.83
CA GLY A 195 -6.34 -0.06 -6.48
C GLY A 195 -6.78 0.85 -5.35
N SER A 196 -7.81 0.45 -4.63
CA SER A 196 -8.39 1.31 -3.60
C SER A 196 -8.90 0.52 -2.39
N THR A 197 -8.94 1.23 -1.26
CA THR A 197 -9.59 0.79 -0.03
C THR A 197 -10.72 1.77 0.32
N GLY A 198 -11.92 1.26 0.54
CA GLY A 198 -13.07 2.05 0.96
C GLY A 198 -13.14 2.24 2.47
N LEU A 199 -13.88 3.25 2.92
CA LEU A 199 -14.19 3.50 4.33
C LEU A 199 -15.00 2.37 4.97
N ASP A 200 -15.75 1.63 4.16
CA ASP A 200 -16.47 0.40 4.50
C ASP A 200 -15.53 -0.82 4.56
N GLN A 201 -14.21 -0.61 4.46
CA GLN A 201 -13.16 -1.62 4.42
C GLN A 201 -13.21 -2.55 3.20
N THR A 202 -14.01 -2.24 2.19
CA THR A 202 -13.93 -2.94 0.90
C THR A 202 -12.59 -2.64 0.23
N ILE A 203 -12.03 -3.63 -0.44
CA ILE A 203 -10.76 -3.52 -1.17
C ILE A 203 -10.95 -3.94 -2.61
N ASP A 204 -10.29 -3.24 -3.52
CA ASP A 204 -10.28 -3.57 -4.94
C ASP A 204 -8.90 -3.22 -5.50
N TYR A 205 -8.05 -4.25 -5.61
CA TYR A 205 -6.69 -4.12 -6.12
C TYR A 205 -6.45 -5.09 -7.26
N THR A 206 -5.71 -4.63 -8.24
CA THR A 206 -5.19 -5.43 -9.35
C THR A 206 -3.69 -5.27 -9.44
N GLY A 207 -3.03 -6.26 -10.03
CA GLY A 207 -1.59 -6.17 -10.22
C GLY A 207 -0.96 -7.46 -10.67
N LYS A 208 0.32 -7.60 -10.35
CA LYS A 208 1.15 -8.72 -10.76
C LYS A 208 2.07 -9.15 -9.63
N ILE A 209 2.28 -10.45 -9.50
CA ILE A 209 3.35 -10.99 -8.67
C ILE A 209 4.46 -11.55 -9.55
N LYS A 210 5.70 -11.15 -9.28
CA LYS A 210 6.92 -11.72 -9.86
C LYS A 210 7.50 -12.72 -8.88
N LEU A 211 7.66 -13.96 -9.33
CA LEU A 211 8.26 -15.05 -8.59
C LEU A 211 9.72 -15.23 -9.04
N PRO A 212 10.67 -15.46 -8.14
CA PRO A 212 12.04 -15.75 -8.52
C PRO A 212 12.13 -17.12 -9.24
N ALA A 213 13.16 -17.31 -10.04
CA ALA A 213 13.42 -18.55 -10.75
C ALA A 213 13.51 -19.77 -9.82
N SER A 214 14.02 -19.57 -8.59
CA SER A 214 14.12 -20.60 -7.54
C SER A 214 12.76 -21.11 -7.03
N ALA A 215 11.71 -20.31 -7.12
CA ALA A 215 10.39 -20.65 -6.60
C ALA A 215 9.69 -21.78 -7.36
N GLY A 216 10.06 -22.04 -8.61
CA GLY A 216 9.47 -23.04 -9.48
C GLY A 216 10.42 -24.07 -10.06
N ASN A 217 11.69 -24.13 -9.65
CA ASN A 217 12.75 -24.91 -10.31
C ASN A 217 12.88 -24.61 -11.83
N ILE A 218 12.62 -23.37 -12.21
CA ILE A 218 12.66 -22.90 -13.59
C ILE A 218 13.69 -21.77 -13.68
N SER A 219 14.45 -21.74 -14.76
CA SER A 219 15.54 -20.79 -14.97
C SER A 219 15.10 -19.35 -15.25
N LYS A 220 13.80 -19.08 -15.28
CA LYS A 220 13.23 -17.76 -15.61
C LYS A 220 12.31 -17.25 -14.52
N LEU A 221 12.29 -15.92 -14.36
CA LEU A 221 11.30 -15.21 -13.57
C LEU A 221 9.89 -15.43 -14.15
N MET A 222 8.93 -15.71 -13.27
CA MET A 222 7.52 -15.86 -13.63
C MET A 222 6.74 -14.64 -13.16
N THR A 223 5.82 -14.19 -13.99
CA THR A 223 4.92 -13.08 -13.65
C THR A 223 3.48 -13.56 -13.78
N LEU A 224 2.70 -13.40 -12.70
CA LEU A 224 1.31 -13.84 -12.62
C LEU A 224 0.41 -12.65 -12.37
N ASP A 225 -0.74 -12.62 -13.03
CA ASP A 225 -1.77 -11.62 -12.78
C ASP A 225 -2.49 -11.89 -11.46
N LEU A 226 -2.84 -10.82 -10.76
CA LEU A 226 -3.37 -10.83 -9.41
C LEU A 226 -4.57 -9.89 -9.30
N LYS A 227 -5.64 -10.36 -8.65
CA LYS A 227 -6.77 -9.53 -8.21
C LYS A 227 -7.05 -9.79 -6.75
N ILE A 228 -7.31 -8.71 -6.00
CA ILE A 228 -7.68 -8.75 -4.59
C ILE A 228 -8.95 -7.93 -4.43
N GLY A 229 -10.04 -8.57 -4.09
CA GLY A 229 -11.34 -7.95 -3.82
C GLY A 229 -11.88 -8.34 -2.45
N GLY A 230 -13.16 -8.10 -2.22
CA GLY A 230 -13.82 -8.38 -0.95
C GLY A 230 -13.59 -7.28 0.07
N SER A 231 -13.27 -7.64 1.32
CA SER A 231 -12.94 -6.68 2.37
C SER A 231 -11.56 -7.00 2.96
N PHE A 232 -11.01 -6.04 3.71
CA PHE A 232 -9.72 -6.25 4.38
C PHE A 232 -9.74 -7.46 5.33
N THR A 233 -10.86 -7.67 6.04
CA THR A 233 -11.03 -8.79 6.97
C THR A 233 -11.41 -10.10 6.29
N SER A 234 -11.98 -10.04 5.07
CA SER A 234 -12.38 -11.18 4.26
C SER A 234 -12.01 -10.97 2.78
N PRO A 235 -10.71 -10.97 2.46
CA PRO A 235 -10.26 -10.75 1.09
C PRO A 235 -10.60 -11.93 0.20
N LYS A 236 -10.79 -11.63 -1.09
CA LYS A 236 -10.94 -12.61 -2.17
C LYS A 236 -9.77 -12.42 -3.13
N VAL A 237 -8.81 -13.32 -3.06
CA VAL A 237 -7.61 -13.27 -3.90
C VAL A 237 -7.77 -14.23 -5.08
N SER A 238 -7.44 -13.76 -6.26
CA SER A 238 -7.34 -14.55 -7.49
C SER A 238 -5.96 -14.35 -8.10
N VAL A 239 -5.23 -15.43 -8.27
CA VAL A 239 -3.93 -15.46 -8.97
C VAL A 239 -4.09 -16.30 -10.21
N ASP A 240 -3.67 -15.80 -11.38
CA ASP A 240 -3.70 -16.57 -12.64
C ASP A 240 -2.60 -17.63 -12.66
N THR A 241 -2.87 -18.73 -11.97
CA THR A 241 -1.97 -19.89 -11.93
C THR A 241 -1.97 -20.70 -13.23
N LYS A 242 -2.93 -20.47 -14.16
CA LYS A 242 -2.94 -21.17 -15.45
C LYS A 242 -1.80 -20.68 -16.33
N SER A 243 -1.48 -19.40 -16.27
CA SER A 243 -0.32 -18.85 -16.96
C SER A 243 1.02 -19.37 -16.43
N MET A 244 1.05 -19.87 -15.19
CA MET A 244 2.21 -20.53 -14.59
C MET A 244 2.66 -21.76 -15.40
N ALA A 245 1.71 -22.61 -15.75
CA ALA A 245 2.01 -23.83 -16.51
C ALA A 245 2.55 -23.49 -17.91
N SER A 246 1.94 -22.52 -18.60
CA SER A 246 2.39 -22.07 -19.91
C SER A 246 3.77 -21.42 -19.87
N GLN A 247 4.03 -20.54 -18.92
CA GLN A 247 5.33 -19.90 -18.74
C GLN A 247 6.42 -20.92 -18.35
N ALA A 248 6.07 -21.92 -17.53
CA ALA A 248 6.97 -23.01 -17.18
C ALA A 248 7.35 -23.87 -18.41
N VAL A 249 6.36 -24.21 -19.23
CA VAL A 249 6.57 -24.95 -20.49
C VAL A 249 7.45 -24.17 -21.45
N GLU A 250 7.21 -22.87 -21.60
CA GLU A 250 7.97 -21.99 -22.47
C GLU A 250 9.43 -21.86 -22.01
N ALA A 251 9.65 -21.72 -20.71
CA ALA A 251 10.99 -21.64 -20.12
C ALA A 251 11.80 -22.92 -20.30
N VAL A 252 11.16 -24.10 -20.10
CA VAL A 252 11.80 -25.41 -20.31
C VAL A 252 12.09 -25.66 -21.80
N ALA A 253 11.20 -25.26 -22.68
CA ALA A 253 11.40 -25.35 -24.13
C ALA A 253 12.58 -24.49 -24.60
N ASP A 254 12.65 -23.24 -24.14
CA ASP A 254 13.76 -22.32 -24.45
C ASP A 254 15.12 -22.83 -23.93
N GLU A 255 15.14 -23.40 -22.72
CA GLU A 255 16.36 -23.97 -22.15
C GLU A 255 16.83 -25.23 -22.92
N ALA A 256 15.87 -26.06 -23.33
CA ALA A 256 16.16 -27.25 -24.15
C ALA A 256 16.69 -26.86 -25.53
N ILE A 257 16.08 -25.83 -26.16
CA ILE A 257 16.54 -25.29 -27.46
C ILE A 257 17.93 -24.68 -27.34
N SER A 258 18.18 -23.90 -26.26
CA SER A 258 19.49 -23.30 -26.00
C SER A 258 20.58 -24.36 -25.80
N LYS A 259 20.32 -25.39 -25.00
CA LYS A 259 21.26 -26.51 -24.76
C LYS A 259 21.51 -27.33 -26.04
N LEU A 260 20.49 -27.52 -26.87
CA LEU A 260 20.63 -28.19 -28.16
C LEU A 260 21.45 -27.37 -29.15
N GLY A 261 21.22 -26.07 -29.20
CA GLY A 261 21.98 -25.13 -30.05
C GLY A 261 23.45 -25.10 -29.65
N GLN A 262 23.75 -25.06 -28.36
CA GLN A 262 25.13 -25.13 -27.85
C GLN A 262 25.84 -26.46 -28.16
N LYS A 263 25.12 -27.61 -28.06
CA LYS A 263 25.66 -28.93 -28.41
C LYS A 263 25.91 -29.11 -29.90
N LEU A 264 25.15 -28.40 -30.74
CA LEU A 264 25.26 -28.51 -32.18
C LEU A 264 26.18 -27.46 -32.79
N GLY A 265 26.81 -26.58 -31.99
CA GLY A 265 27.69 -25.50 -32.48
C GLY A 265 27.01 -24.51 -33.43
N LEU A 266 25.69 -24.35 -33.28
CA LEU A 266 24.91 -23.47 -34.11
C LEU A 266 24.87 -22.08 -33.51
N ASP A 267 25.56 -21.14 -34.11
CA ASP A 267 25.35 -19.71 -33.85
C ASP A 267 23.90 -19.32 -34.14
N SER A 268 23.40 -18.37 -33.38
CA SER A 268 22.01 -17.89 -33.34
C SER A 268 21.41 -17.43 -34.66
N ALA A 269 22.15 -17.50 -35.77
CA ALA A 269 21.73 -17.12 -37.13
C ALA A 269 21.20 -18.29 -38.02
N ALA A 270 21.36 -19.56 -37.61
CA ALA A 270 21.02 -20.73 -38.43
C ALA A 270 19.61 -21.33 -38.15
N THR A 271 18.69 -20.54 -37.61
CA THR A 271 17.39 -21.02 -37.12
C THR A 271 16.25 -20.91 -38.14
N ALA A 272 16.49 -21.31 -39.39
CA ALA A 272 15.44 -21.34 -40.43
C ALA A 272 14.38 -22.45 -40.25
N ASN A 273 14.48 -23.30 -39.21
CA ASN A 273 13.49 -24.36 -38.95
C ASN A 273 13.04 -24.39 -37.45
N LYS A 274 12.89 -23.19 -36.89
CA LYS A 274 12.48 -23.02 -35.49
C LYS A 274 11.14 -23.64 -35.13
N ASP A 275 10.18 -23.61 -36.05
CA ASP A 275 8.79 -23.94 -35.69
C ASP A 275 8.57 -25.46 -35.52
N SER A 276 9.21 -26.32 -36.32
CA SER A 276 9.05 -27.77 -36.16
C SER A 276 9.84 -28.36 -35.01
N VAL A 277 10.99 -27.78 -34.67
CA VAL A 277 11.79 -28.17 -33.48
C VAL A 277 11.11 -27.64 -32.23
N LYS A 278 10.63 -26.40 -32.30
CA LYS A 278 9.87 -25.78 -31.21
C LYS A 278 8.60 -26.56 -30.87
N GLN A 279 7.87 -27.02 -31.86
CA GLN A 279 6.63 -27.77 -31.69
C GLN A 279 6.88 -29.13 -30.98
N LYS A 280 7.85 -29.91 -31.45
CA LYS A 280 8.20 -31.20 -30.84
C LYS A 280 8.82 -31.13 -29.46
N VAL A 281 9.60 -30.07 -29.21
CA VAL A 281 10.18 -29.81 -27.88
C VAL A 281 9.12 -29.30 -26.93
N THR A 282 8.20 -28.46 -27.40
CA THR A 282 7.08 -27.92 -26.62
C THR A 282 6.12 -29.04 -26.21
N GLU A 283 5.79 -29.99 -27.08
CA GLU A 283 4.93 -31.14 -26.76
C GLU A 283 5.55 -32.06 -25.68
N LYS A 284 6.84 -32.41 -25.81
CA LYS A 284 7.56 -33.22 -24.81
C LYS A 284 7.81 -32.49 -23.50
N ALA A 285 8.06 -31.19 -23.54
CA ALA A 285 8.25 -30.36 -22.35
C ALA A 285 6.92 -30.13 -21.62
N ALA A 286 5.81 -29.98 -22.36
CA ALA A 286 4.46 -29.89 -21.81
C ALA A 286 4.08 -31.16 -21.04
N GLU A 287 4.34 -32.35 -21.59
CA GLU A 287 4.11 -33.62 -20.91
C GLU A 287 4.91 -33.76 -19.62
N LYS A 288 6.21 -33.41 -19.65
CA LYS A 288 7.06 -33.46 -18.46
C LYS A 288 6.68 -32.43 -17.40
N ALA A 289 6.32 -31.22 -17.81
CA ALA A 289 5.88 -30.19 -16.89
C ALA A 289 4.50 -30.51 -16.26
N LEU A 290 3.58 -31.09 -17.03
CA LEU A 290 2.30 -31.56 -16.52
C LEU A 290 2.47 -32.72 -15.51
N ASP A 291 3.39 -33.64 -15.78
CA ASP A 291 3.67 -34.79 -14.90
C ASP A 291 4.38 -34.33 -13.61
N PHE A 292 5.26 -33.35 -13.70
CA PHE A 292 5.90 -32.72 -12.55
C PHE A 292 4.89 -31.93 -11.69
N LEU A 293 3.99 -31.16 -12.31
CA LEU A 293 2.93 -30.45 -11.63
C LEU A 293 1.92 -31.41 -10.95
N LYS A 294 1.55 -32.52 -11.65
CA LYS A 294 0.69 -33.57 -11.06
C LYS A 294 1.32 -34.27 -9.87
N LYS A 295 2.64 -34.45 -9.86
CA LYS A 295 3.40 -35.03 -8.72
C LYS A 295 3.54 -34.09 -7.53
N LYS A 296 3.56 -32.77 -7.76
CA LYS A 296 3.62 -31.78 -6.66
C LYS A 296 2.26 -31.31 -6.15
N LEU A 297 1.17 -31.63 -6.87
CA LEU A 297 -0.22 -31.28 -6.52
C LEU A 297 -0.93 -32.39 -5.74
N LYS A 298 -0.29 -33.56 -5.56
CA LYS A 298 -0.66 -34.59 -4.58
C LYS A 298 0.19 -34.46 -3.31
#